data_c49c36bf2de12a1135910c536a669609
#
_entry.id   c49c36bf2de12a1135910c536a669609
#
_cell.length_a   1.000
_cell.length_b   1.000
_cell.length_c   1.000
_cell.angle_alpha   90.00
_cell.angle_beta   90.00
_cell.angle_gamma   90.00
#
_symmetry.space_group_name_H-M   'P 1'
#
loop_
_entity.id
_entity.type
_entity.pdbx_description
1 polymer ?
#
loop_
_entity_poly.entity_id
_entity_poly.type
_entity_poly.pdbx_seq_one_letter_code
_entity_poly.pdbx_strand_id
1 'polypeptide(L)'
;KLIEADQRHKKFGSSRFVIEPNVKEGKGGIRDIQTLIWISKFAYNSKNIFHLLESGVFLKKELYILSNSYKFLLSTRCYLHLLSKRENDNLDIESQIEISKLIRFRQKEFQRPVERFMKRYYIAAKNIGSLTRIFFSVIEDNFKKSIRFNFFFRNRINLEKPFIFKRKKIAIEEKSYILNKPEIIIEIFHISHFKNLEIHPETLRLLSDCSKLIRKKQVISKRSNKLFLEIISSDKNPRQILRLMNDTNVLGNFIPDFKKVIGLIQHDMYHHYTVDEHTFFAISNAYELKNE
;
A
#
# COMPACT_ATOMS: atom_id res chain seq x y z
N LYS A 1 13.26 -14.48 -6.40
CA LYS A 1 11.79 -14.19 -6.48
C LYS A 1 11.46 -12.73 -6.17
N LEU A 2 12.03 -12.10 -5.13
CA LEU A 2 11.80 -10.67 -4.85
C LEU A 2 12.35 -9.77 -5.96
N ILE A 3 13.59 -9.99 -6.39
CA ILE A 3 14.22 -9.25 -7.50
C ILE A 3 13.40 -9.43 -8.80
N GLU A 4 12.93 -10.64 -9.08
CA GLU A 4 12.06 -10.92 -10.23
C GLU A 4 10.73 -10.15 -10.14
N ALA A 5 10.15 -10.04 -8.92
CA ALA A 5 8.94 -9.27 -8.69
C ALA A 5 9.16 -7.77 -8.96
N ASP A 6 10.28 -7.21 -8.50
CA ASP A 6 10.63 -5.80 -8.74
C ASP A 6 10.87 -5.51 -10.23
N GLN A 7 11.58 -6.40 -10.94
CA GLN A 7 11.81 -6.28 -12.38
C GLN A 7 10.49 -6.34 -13.16
N ARG A 8 9.60 -7.26 -12.78
CA ARG A 8 8.26 -7.38 -13.35
C ARG A 8 7.45 -6.10 -13.12
N HIS A 9 7.42 -5.58 -11.89
CA HIS A 9 6.69 -4.35 -11.58
C HIS A 9 7.19 -3.16 -12.40
N LYS A 10 8.51 -3.04 -12.64
CA LYS A 10 9.07 -2.00 -13.50
C LYS A 10 8.56 -2.12 -14.94
N LYS A 11 8.47 -3.34 -15.48
CA LYS A 11 7.98 -3.60 -16.83
C LYS A 11 6.50 -3.23 -17.00
N PHE A 12 5.67 -3.40 -15.98
CA PHE A 12 4.22 -3.17 -16.01
C PHE A 12 3.80 -1.87 -15.30
N GLY A 13 4.64 -0.83 -15.35
CA GLY A 13 4.29 0.54 -14.98
C GLY A 13 4.65 0.98 -13.56
N SER A 14 5.36 0.14 -12.77
CA SER A 14 5.86 0.46 -11.41
C SER A 14 4.81 0.93 -10.40
N SER A 15 3.63 1.32 -10.83
CA SER A 15 2.47 1.72 -10.02
C SER A 15 1.35 0.70 -10.13
N ARG A 16 0.59 0.55 -9.05
CA ARG A 16 -0.66 -0.24 -9.05
C ARG A 16 -1.87 0.57 -9.51
N PHE A 17 -1.68 1.85 -9.74
CA PHE A 17 -2.73 2.83 -10.04
C PHE A 17 -2.66 3.33 -11.49
N VAL A 18 -2.18 2.50 -12.41
CA VAL A 18 -2.26 2.75 -13.86
C VAL A 18 -3.67 2.52 -14.36
N ILE A 19 -4.11 3.27 -15.37
CA ILE A 19 -5.48 3.20 -15.88
C ILE A 19 -5.79 1.86 -16.53
N GLU A 20 -4.89 1.32 -17.33
CA GLU A 20 -5.02 0.02 -17.97
C GLU A 20 -4.04 -1.00 -17.34
N PRO A 21 -4.39 -1.54 -16.17
CA PRO A 21 -3.48 -2.41 -15.45
C PRO A 21 -3.46 -3.82 -16.03
N ASN A 22 -2.31 -4.48 -15.95
CA ASN A 22 -2.24 -5.92 -16.14
C ASN A 22 -2.67 -6.64 -14.84
N VAL A 23 -3.79 -7.35 -14.91
CA VAL A 23 -4.43 -7.99 -13.73
C VAL A 23 -3.54 -9.09 -13.13
N LYS A 24 -2.73 -9.76 -13.96
CA LYS A 24 -1.87 -10.86 -13.54
C LYS A 24 -0.49 -10.37 -13.10
N GLU A 25 0.21 -9.64 -13.95
CA GLU A 25 1.62 -9.30 -13.78
C GLU A 25 1.85 -7.92 -13.16
N GLY A 26 0.85 -7.04 -13.17
CA GLY A 26 0.90 -5.70 -12.57
C GLY A 26 1.14 -5.74 -11.06
N LYS A 27 1.58 -4.62 -10.51
CA LYS A 27 1.85 -4.47 -9.07
C LYS A 27 0.57 -4.62 -8.25
N GLY A 28 0.54 -5.55 -7.31
CA GLY A 28 -0.66 -5.94 -6.58
C GLY A 28 -1.57 -6.89 -7.35
N GLY A 29 -1.11 -7.44 -8.48
CA GLY A 29 -1.83 -8.41 -9.29
C GLY A 29 -1.77 -9.85 -8.75
N ILE A 30 -2.34 -10.76 -9.52
CA ILE A 30 -2.46 -12.19 -9.16
C ILE A 30 -1.09 -12.83 -8.94
N ARG A 31 -0.06 -12.45 -9.70
CA ARG A 31 1.29 -12.98 -9.57
C ARG A 31 1.94 -12.67 -8.22
N ASP A 32 1.61 -11.54 -7.61
CA ASP A 32 2.12 -11.20 -6.28
C ASP A 32 1.59 -12.16 -5.22
N ILE A 33 0.32 -12.56 -5.31
CA ILE A 33 -0.27 -13.59 -4.43
C ILE A 33 0.35 -14.96 -4.68
N GLN A 34 0.55 -15.34 -5.95
CA GLN A 34 1.20 -16.60 -6.30
C GLN A 34 2.63 -16.65 -5.73
N THR A 35 3.37 -15.54 -5.86
CA THR A 35 4.71 -15.41 -5.29
C THR A 35 4.68 -15.57 -3.77
N LEU A 36 3.71 -14.94 -3.10
CA LEU A 36 3.50 -15.09 -1.66
C LEU A 36 3.23 -16.55 -1.28
N ILE A 37 2.33 -17.24 -2.00
CA ILE A 37 2.00 -18.65 -1.77
C ILE A 37 3.23 -19.55 -1.98
N TRP A 38 4.00 -19.35 -3.03
CA TRP A 38 5.20 -20.15 -3.30
C TRP A 38 6.27 -19.98 -2.22
N ILE A 39 6.52 -18.73 -1.82
CA ILE A 39 7.49 -18.45 -0.76
C ILE A 39 7.01 -18.99 0.58
N SER A 40 5.69 -18.91 0.87
CA SER A 40 5.15 -19.49 2.11
C SER A 40 5.30 -21.01 2.16
N LYS A 41 5.07 -21.68 1.04
CA LYS A 41 5.33 -23.14 0.94
C LYS A 41 6.78 -23.48 1.22
N PHE A 42 7.70 -22.72 0.68
CA PHE A 42 9.13 -22.94 0.88
C PHE A 42 9.59 -22.59 2.30
N ALA A 43 9.19 -21.42 2.81
CA ALA A 43 9.70 -20.89 4.08
C ALA A 43 9.07 -21.54 5.33
N TYR A 44 7.80 -21.95 5.22
CA TYR A 44 7.02 -22.49 6.35
C TYR A 44 6.53 -23.91 6.12
N ASN A 45 6.98 -24.57 5.05
CA ASN A 45 6.44 -25.90 4.63
C ASN A 45 4.90 -25.92 4.61
N SER A 46 4.32 -24.82 4.18
CA SER A 46 2.88 -24.53 4.26
C SER A 46 2.10 -25.32 3.22
N LYS A 47 1.13 -26.13 3.64
CA LYS A 47 0.22 -26.85 2.71
C LYS A 47 -0.78 -25.91 2.05
N ASN A 48 -1.21 -24.86 2.77
CA ASN A 48 -2.16 -23.87 2.29
C ASN A 48 -1.93 -22.50 2.95
N ILE A 49 -2.61 -21.46 2.47
CA ILE A 49 -2.44 -20.09 2.96
C ILE A 49 -2.89 -19.91 4.42
N PHE A 50 -3.77 -20.77 4.95
CA PHE A 50 -4.24 -20.71 6.33
C PHE A 50 -3.16 -21.03 7.34
N HIS A 51 -2.14 -21.83 6.96
CA HIS A 51 -0.98 -22.09 7.79
C HIS A 51 -0.19 -20.82 8.15
N LEU A 52 -0.33 -19.75 7.36
CA LEU A 52 0.24 -18.44 7.67
C LEU A 52 -0.47 -17.73 8.84
N LEU A 53 -1.68 -18.13 9.18
CA LEU A 53 -2.36 -17.68 10.40
C LEU A 53 -1.77 -18.41 11.62
N GLU A 54 -1.61 -19.71 11.55
CA GLU A 54 -1.05 -20.54 12.62
C GLU A 54 0.40 -20.15 12.95
N SER A 55 1.17 -19.81 11.92
CA SER A 55 2.54 -19.29 12.08
C SER A 55 2.64 -17.82 12.51
N GLY A 56 1.51 -17.14 12.75
CA GLY A 56 1.47 -15.75 13.22
C GLY A 56 1.91 -14.71 12.17
N VAL A 57 2.10 -15.13 10.91
CA VAL A 57 2.51 -14.21 9.82
C VAL A 57 1.39 -13.26 9.46
N PHE A 58 0.16 -13.78 9.36
CA PHE A 58 -1.03 -12.98 9.10
C PHE A 58 -2.07 -13.07 10.22
N LEU A 59 -2.82 -11.99 10.39
CA LEU A 59 -4.03 -11.98 11.20
C LEU A 59 -5.22 -12.53 10.40
N LYS A 60 -6.23 -13.07 11.07
CA LYS A 60 -7.46 -13.60 10.43
C LYS A 60 -8.12 -12.59 9.50
N LYS A 61 -8.20 -11.30 9.92
CA LYS A 61 -8.72 -10.21 9.09
C LYS A 61 -7.90 -9.97 7.82
N GLU A 62 -6.58 -10.14 7.90
CA GLU A 62 -5.67 -9.94 6.75
C GLU A 62 -5.83 -11.04 5.72
N LEU A 63 -5.94 -12.29 6.16
CA LEU A 63 -6.25 -13.41 5.27
C LEU A 63 -7.62 -13.27 4.60
N TYR A 64 -8.63 -12.77 5.33
CA TYR A 64 -9.93 -12.48 4.75
C TYR A 64 -9.85 -11.39 3.65
N ILE A 65 -9.13 -10.30 3.92
CA ILE A 65 -8.90 -9.21 2.95
C ILE A 65 -8.15 -9.75 1.72
N LEU A 66 -7.08 -10.54 1.92
CA LEU A 66 -6.28 -11.14 0.85
C LEU A 66 -7.14 -12.06 -0.02
N SER A 67 -7.91 -12.96 0.60
CA SER A 67 -8.80 -13.90 -0.09
C SER A 67 -9.85 -13.18 -0.93
N ASN A 68 -10.52 -12.16 -0.38
CA ASN A 68 -11.53 -11.40 -1.11
C ASN A 68 -10.92 -10.59 -2.26
N SER A 69 -9.73 -10.02 -2.06
CA SER A 69 -9.02 -9.30 -3.11
C SER A 69 -8.59 -10.26 -4.24
N TYR A 70 -8.10 -11.44 -3.89
CA TYR A 70 -7.72 -12.48 -4.84
C TYR A 70 -8.92 -12.97 -5.66
N LYS A 71 -10.04 -13.32 -5.00
CA LYS A 71 -11.28 -13.74 -5.66
C LYS A 71 -11.75 -12.68 -6.65
N PHE A 72 -11.71 -11.41 -6.27
CA PHE A 72 -12.11 -10.31 -7.14
C PHE A 72 -11.21 -10.19 -8.38
N LEU A 73 -9.88 -10.25 -8.22
CA LEU A 73 -8.96 -10.21 -9.36
C LEU A 73 -9.10 -11.44 -10.27
N LEU A 74 -9.30 -12.63 -9.70
CA LEU A 74 -9.58 -13.84 -10.50
C LEU A 74 -10.86 -13.70 -11.30
N SER A 75 -11.96 -13.25 -10.70
CA SER A 75 -13.20 -12.97 -11.43
C SER A 75 -12.98 -11.98 -12.55
N THR A 76 -12.27 -10.88 -12.28
CA THR A 76 -11.94 -9.89 -13.32
C THR A 76 -11.17 -10.54 -14.48
N ARG A 77 -10.16 -11.36 -14.18
CA ARG A 77 -9.38 -12.08 -15.19
C ARG A 77 -10.23 -13.05 -16.01
N CYS A 78 -11.12 -13.80 -15.36
CA CYS A 78 -12.03 -14.71 -16.04
C CYS A 78 -12.93 -13.95 -17.04
N TYR A 79 -13.49 -12.81 -16.63
CA TYR A 79 -14.29 -11.98 -17.55
C TYR A 79 -13.46 -11.42 -18.70
N LEU A 80 -12.20 -11.01 -18.47
CA LEU A 80 -11.30 -10.59 -19.55
C LEU A 80 -11.10 -11.70 -20.59
N HIS A 81 -10.83 -12.92 -20.15
CA HIS A 81 -10.64 -14.06 -21.05
C HIS A 81 -11.93 -14.40 -21.81
N LEU A 82 -13.09 -14.30 -21.17
CA LEU A 82 -14.39 -14.53 -21.83
C LEU A 82 -14.69 -13.48 -22.89
N LEU A 83 -14.43 -12.21 -22.62
CA LEU A 83 -14.66 -11.11 -23.56
C LEU A 83 -13.69 -11.18 -24.75
N SER A 84 -12.42 -11.42 -24.50
CA SER A 84 -11.38 -11.45 -25.54
C SER A 84 -11.34 -12.78 -26.32
N LYS A 85 -12.06 -13.82 -25.84
CA LYS A 85 -12.00 -15.20 -26.40
C LYS A 85 -10.57 -15.77 -26.49
N ARG A 86 -9.63 -15.20 -25.76
CA ARG A 86 -8.21 -15.57 -25.71
C ARG A 86 -7.59 -15.17 -24.37
N GLU A 87 -6.38 -15.61 -24.11
CA GLU A 87 -5.62 -15.10 -22.96
C GLU A 87 -5.38 -13.59 -23.12
N ASN A 88 -5.95 -12.80 -22.23
CA ASN A 88 -5.74 -11.36 -22.12
C ASN A 88 -5.75 -10.98 -20.64
N ASP A 89 -4.64 -10.43 -20.17
CA ASP A 89 -4.49 -9.99 -18.78
C ASP A 89 -4.46 -8.46 -18.66
N ASN A 90 -4.56 -7.72 -19.78
CA ASN A 90 -4.61 -6.26 -19.78
C ASN A 90 -6.07 -5.80 -19.69
N LEU A 91 -6.34 -5.03 -18.66
CA LEU A 91 -7.65 -4.46 -18.37
C LEU A 91 -7.76 -3.09 -19.04
N ASP A 92 -7.97 -3.09 -20.37
CA ASP A 92 -8.19 -1.89 -21.17
C ASP A 92 -9.53 -1.21 -20.85
N ILE A 93 -9.70 0.04 -21.31
CA ILE A 93 -10.88 0.87 -21.00
C ILE A 93 -12.17 0.21 -21.47
N GLU A 94 -12.20 -0.41 -22.63
CA GLU A 94 -13.39 -1.09 -23.17
C GLU A 94 -13.78 -2.27 -22.29
N SER A 95 -12.82 -3.13 -21.95
CA SER A 95 -13.02 -4.26 -21.05
C SER A 95 -13.49 -3.82 -19.66
N GLN A 96 -12.98 -2.70 -19.13
CA GLN A 96 -13.43 -2.14 -17.85
C GLN A 96 -14.92 -1.81 -17.89
N ILE A 97 -15.39 -1.17 -18.95
CA ILE A 97 -16.79 -0.81 -19.14
C ILE A 97 -17.66 -2.06 -19.20
N GLU A 98 -17.30 -3.02 -20.06
CA GLU A 98 -18.08 -4.25 -20.24
C GLU A 98 -18.10 -5.12 -18.97
N ILE A 99 -16.95 -5.32 -18.32
CA ILE A 99 -16.87 -6.08 -17.07
C ILE A 99 -17.68 -5.41 -15.96
N SER A 100 -17.67 -4.08 -15.89
CA SER A 100 -18.47 -3.36 -14.89
C SER A 100 -19.97 -3.63 -15.01
N LYS A 101 -20.47 -3.78 -16.26
CA LYS A 101 -21.86 -4.15 -16.54
C LYS A 101 -22.13 -5.62 -16.20
N LEU A 102 -21.26 -6.55 -16.60
CA LEU A 102 -21.40 -7.99 -16.35
C LEU A 102 -21.39 -8.33 -14.86
N ILE A 103 -20.54 -7.66 -14.07
CA ILE A 103 -20.50 -7.83 -12.59
C ILE A 103 -21.62 -7.03 -11.90
N ARG A 104 -22.47 -6.33 -12.65
CA ARG A 104 -23.63 -5.57 -12.16
C ARG A 104 -23.25 -4.44 -11.18
N PHE A 105 -22.17 -3.72 -11.44
CA PHE A 105 -21.93 -2.48 -10.72
C PHE A 105 -23.01 -1.45 -11.10
N ARG A 106 -23.68 -0.90 -10.08
CA ARG A 106 -24.73 0.12 -10.29
C ARG A 106 -24.15 1.51 -10.13
N GLN A 107 -24.75 2.47 -10.81
CA GLN A 107 -24.45 3.88 -10.56
C GLN A 107 -24.80 4.24 -9.11
N LYS A 108 -23.96 5.02 -8.47
CA LYS A 108 -24.20 5.55 -7.13
C LYS A 108 -23.74 6.99 -7.07
N GLU A 109 -24.66 7.90 -6.72
CA GLU A 109 -24.39 9.33 -6.67
C GLU A 109 -23.82 9.81 -8.02
N PHE A 110 -22.62 10.41 -8.00
CA PHE A 110 -21.92 10.91 -9.18
C PHE A 110 -20.92 9.93 -9.80
N GLN A 111 -20.85 8.65 -9.31
CA GLN A 111 -19.88 7.67 -9.79
C GLN A 111 -20.52 6.70 -10.80
N ARG A 112 -19.92 6.62 -11.98
CA ARG A 112 -20.32 5.64 -13.00
C ARG A 112 -19.99 4.20 -12.55
N PRO A 113 -20.69 3.19 -13.08
CA PRO A 113 -20.42 1.78 -12.76
C PRO A 113 -18.95 1.39 -12.93
N VAL A 114 -18.32 1.80 -14.02
CA VAL A 114 -16.91 1.53 -14.34
C VAL A 114 -15.95 2.16 -13.32
N GLU A 115 -16.21 3.38 -12.87
CA GLU A 115 -15.39 4.05 -11.87
C GLU A 115 -15.44 3.32 -10.52
N ARG A 116 -16.63 2.83 -10.15
CA ARG A 116 -16.80 2.01 -8.93
C ARG A 116 -16.12 0.65 -9.04
N PHE A 117 -16.18 0.02 -10.21
CA PHE A 117 -15.48 -1.22 -10.50
C PHE A 117 -13.97 -1.02 -10.36
N MET A 118 -13.42 -0.01 -11.03
CA MET A 118 -11.99 0.28 -11.00
C MET A 118 -11.51 0.73 -9.61
N LYS A 119 -12.30 1.50 -8.89
CA LYS A 119 -12.00 1.83 -7.47
C LYS A 119 -11.86 0.55 -6.63
N ARG A 120 -12.75 -0.43 -6.82
CA ARG A 120 -12.64 -1.74 -6.14
C ARG A 120 -11.40 -2.51 -6.59
N TYR A 121 -11.05 -2.44 -7.88
CA TYR A 121 -9.83 -3.03 -8.42
C TYR A 121 -8.58 -2.46 -7.72
N TYR A 122 -8.46 -1.15 -7.65
CA TYR A 122 -7.30 -0.52 -7.00
C TYR A 122 -7.22 -0.79 -5.50
N ILE A 123 -8.35 -0.86 -4.82
CA ILE A 123 -8.40 -1.27 -3.42
C ILE A 123 -7.90 -2.72 -3.27
N ALA A 124 -8.30 -3.62 -4.16
CA ALA A 124 -7.82 -5.00 -4.14
C ALA A 124 -6.31 -5.08 -4.39
N ALA A 125 -5.79 -4.39 -5.42
CA ALA A 125 -4.37 -4.33 -5.71
C ALA A 125 -3.55 -3.69 -4.58
N LYS A 126 -4.08 -2.64 -3.94
CA LYS A 126 -3.48 -2.02 -2.76
C LYS A 126 -3.39 -3.01 -1.59
N ASN A 127 -4.46 -3.72 -1.29
CA ASN A 127 -4.51 -4.71 -0.22
C ASN A 127 -3.48 -5.82 -0.44
N ILE A 128 -3.43 -6.39 -1.64
CA ILE A 128 -2.47 -7.42 -2.01
C ILE A 128 -1.04 -6.90 -1.84
N GLY A 129 -0.73 -5.74 -2.40
CA GLY A 129 0.62 -5.19 -2.31
C GLY A 129 1.06 -4.85 -0.89
N SER A 130 0.14 -4.38 -0.03
CA SER A 130 0.44 -4.08 1.37
C SER A 130 0.69 -5.37 2.17
N LEU A 131 -0.15 -6.39 2.00
CA LEU A 131 -0.01 -7.68 2.69
C LEU A 131 1.21 -8.46 2.21
N THR A 132 1.52 -8.39 0.92
CA THR A 132 2.75 -8.99 0.36
C THR A 132 3.99 -8.34 0.94
N ARG A 133 4.01 -7.02 1.12
CA ARG A 133 5.12 -6.29 1.77
C ARG A 133 5.31 -6.74 3.23
N ILE A 134 4.22 -6.86 3.98
CA ILE A 134 4.24 -7.35 5.37
C ILE A 134 4.82 -8.76 5.41
N PHE A 135 4.33 -9.65 4.56
CA PHE A 135 4.79 -11.04 4.47
C PHE A 135 6.30 -11.12 4.20
N PHE A 136 6.80 -10.41 3.18
CA PHE A 136 8.22 -10.46 2.85
C PHE A 136 9.11 -9.90 3.95
N SER A 137 8.67 -8.87 4.64
CA SER A 137 9.45 -8.35 5.76
C SER A 137 9.50 -9.33 6.93
N VAL A 138 8.41 -10.03 7.24
CA VAL A 138 8.41 -11.07 8.28
C VAL A 138 9.36 -12.21 7.89
N ILE A 139 9.35 -12.62 6.62
CA ILE A 139 10.28 -13.64 6.11
C ILE A 139 11.73 -13.18 6.23
N GLU A 140 12.06 -11.99 5.71
CA GLU A 140 13.42 -11.44 5.84
C GLU A 140 13.86 -11.40 7.30
N ASP A 141 12.96 -11.04 8.18
CA ASP A 141 13.21 -11.00 9.61
C ASP A 141 13.51 -12.37 10.21
N ASN A 142 12.83 -13.41 9.76
CA ASN A 142 13.04 -14.77 10.25
C ASN A 142 14.32 -15.39 9.69
N PHE A 143 14.63 -15.17 8.40
CA PHE A 143 15.85 -15.68 7.78
C PHE A 143 17.12 -14.96 8.28
N LYS A 144 17.06 -13.64 8.52
CA LYS A 144 18.21 -12.88 9.05
C LYS A 144 18.51 -13.19 10.52
N LYS A 145 17.60 -13.82 11.27
CA LYS A 145 17.90 -14.33 12.62
C LYS A 145 18.97 -15.42 12.63
N SER A 146 19.13 -16.16 11.53
CA SER A 146 20.12 -17.26 11.44
C SER A 146 21.56 -16.77 11.17
N ILE A 147 21.75 -15.53 10.75
CA ILE A 147 23.07 -14.95 10.51
C ILE A 147 23.35 -13.92 11.60
N ARG A 148 24.07 -14.35 12.63
CA ARG A 148 24.62 -13.50 13.70
C ARG A 148 25.73 -12.58 13.16
N PHE A 149 25.37 -11.59 12.32
CA PHE A 149 26.25 -10.50 11.93
C PHE A 149 25.59 -9.17 12.21
N ASN A 150 25.60 -8.72 13.47
CA ASN A 150 25.08 -7.41 13.83
C ASN A 150 25.76 -6.82 15.07
N PHE A 151 27.09 -6.58 15.02
CA PHE A 151 27.71 -5.82 16.11
C PHE A 151 28.26 -4.44 15.71
N PHE A 152 28.26 -4.02 14.42
CA PHE A 152 29.03 -2.87 14.02
C PHE A 152 28.29 -1.65 13.46
N PHE A 153 26.95 -1.63 13.42
CA PHE A 153 26.22 -0.41 13.03
C PHE A 153 25.22 0.05 14.11
N ARG A 154 25.76 0.41 15.26
CA ARG A 154 25.07 1.34 16.17
C ARG A 154 25.22 2.76 15.59
N ASN A 155 24.50 3.06 14.52
CA ASN A 155 24.30 4.47 14.17
C ASN A 155 23.54 5.12 15.33
N ARG A 156 24.18 6.11 15.98
CA ARG A 156 23.69 6.89 17.12
C ARG A 156 22.56 7.84 16.68
N ILE A 157 21.47 7.30 16.15
CA ILE A 157 20.25 8.08 16.00
C ILE A 157 19.49 7.88 17.30
N ASN A 158 19.60 8.83 18.22
CA ASN A 158 18.77 8.83 19.42
C ASN A 158 17.33 9.07 18.98
N LEU A 159 16.49 8.09 19.20
CA LEU A 159 15.03 8.19 19.09
C LEU A 159 14.48 8.31 20.50
N GLU A 160 13.62 9.30 20.71
CA GLU A 160 12.88 9.43 21.97
C GLU A 160 11.68 8.49 21.94
N LYS A 161 11.28 7.99 23.12
CA LYS A 161 10.04 7.21 23.25
C LYS A 161 8.86 7.99 22.67
N PRO A 162 7.94 7.33 21.96
CA PRO A 162 7.76 5.88 21.84
C PRO A 162 8.49 5.22 20.65
N PHE A 163 9.42 5.91 20.00
CA PHE A 163 10.09 5.40 18.81
C PHE A 163 11.32 4.59 19.17
N ILE A 164 11.44 3.42 18.55
CA ILE A 164 12.57 2.51 18.73
C ILE A 164 13.15 2.07 17.39
N PHE A 165 14.40 1.64 17.42
CA PHE A 165 15.00 0.93 16.28
C PHE A 165 14.74 -0.57 16.39
N LYS A 166 14.04 -1.11 15.38
CA LYS A 166 13.88 -2.54 15.20
C LYS A 166 14.47 -2.92 13.85
N ARG A 167 15.64 -3.60 13.87
CA ARG A 167 16.31 -4.09 12.65
C ARG A 167 16.58 -2.99 11.59
N LYS A 168 17.19 -1.91 12.02
CA LYS A 168 17.51 -0.72 11.19
C LYS A 168 16.28 0.04 10.66
N LYS A 169 15.07 -0.29 11.11
CA LYS A 169 13.83 0.41 10.77
C LYS A 169 13.27 1.08 12.00
N ILE A 170 12.56 2.21 11.79
CA ILE A 170 11.87 2.87 12.90
C ILE A 170 10.59 2.10 13.22
N ALA A 171 10.33 1.89 14.50
CA ALA A 171 9.13 1.24 15.00
C ALA A 171 8.53 2.01 16.18
N ILE A 172 7.26 1.74 16.46
CA ILE A 172 6.59 2.17 17.70
C ILE A 172 6.65 1.00 18.67
N GLU A 173 7.09 1.29 19.89
CA GLU A 173 7.32 0.29 20.94
C GLU A 173 6.04 -0.49 21.24
N GLU A 174 4.94 0.24 21.52
CA GLU A 174 3.64 -0.36 21.86
C GLU A 174 2.46 0.41 21.28
N LYS A 175 1.36 -0.31 21.05
CA LYS A 175 0.09 0.27 20.59
C LYS A 175 -0.50 1.30 21.56
N SER A 176 -0.29 1.10 22.86
CA SER A 176 -0.75 1.97 23.94
C SER A 176 -0.37 3.44 23.73
N TYR A 177 0.83 3.70 23.22
CA TYR A 177 1.29 5.05 22.91
C TYR A 177 0.41 5.75 21.87
N ILE A 178 0.00 5.04 20.80
CA ILE A 178 -0.89 5.61 19.78
C ILE A 178 -2.29 5.86 20.35
N LEU A 179 -2.79 4.96 21.20
CA LEU A 179 -4.11 5.12 21.81
C LEU A 179 -4.17 6.34 22.72
N ASN A 180 -3.08 6.60 23.47
CA ASN A 180 -2.98 7.74 24.39
C ASN A 180 -2.67 9.05 23.66
N LYS A 181 -1.84 9.01 22.60
CA LYS A 181 -1.40 10.16 21.83
C LYS A 181 -1.41 9.87 20.33
N PRO A 182 -2.58 9.96 19.66
CA PRO A 182 -2.72 9.63 18.23
C PRO A 182 -1.86 10.45 17.27
N GLU A 183 -1.34 11.62 17.70
CA GLU A 183 -0.40 12.45 16.92
C GLU A 183 0.87 11.70 16.53
N ILE A 184 1.27 10.69 17.29
CA ILE A 184 2.40 9.79 17.02
C ILE A 184 2.28 9.16 15.62
N ILE A 185 1.04 8.98 15.12
CA ILE A 185 0.79 8.46 13.76
C ILE A 185 1.40 9.38 12.69
N ILE A 186 1.31 10.70 12.84
CA ILE A 186 1.91 11.63 11.88
C ILE A 186 3.41 11.80 12.16
N GLU A 187 3.78 11.82 13.43
CA GLU A 187 5.16 12.02 13.88
C GLU A 187 6.11 10.93 13.35
N ILE A 188 5.69 9.67 13.30
CA ILE A 188 6.55 8.60 12.76
C ILE A 188 6.83 8.77 11.25
N PHE A 189 5.86 9.26 10.47
CA PHE A 189 6.07 9.55 9.05
C PHE A 189 7.02 10.73 8.87
N HIS A 190 6.91 11.76 9.71
CA HIS A 190 7.82 12.90 9.75
C HIS A 190 9.25 12.44 10.04
N ILE A 191 9.46 11.67 11.11
CA ILE A 191 10.79 11.14 11.48
C ILE A 191 11.34 10.25 10.34
N SER A 192 10.52 9.37 9.79
CA SER A 192 10.89 8.49 8.67
C SER A 192 11.39 9.31 7.47
N HIS A 193 10.68 10.36 7.10
CA HIS A 193 11.01 11.23 5.99
C HIS A 193 12.32 12.00 6.20
N PHE A 194 12.44 12.72 7.33
CA PHE A 194 13.59 13.57 7.59
C PHE A 194 14.86 12.79 7.91
N LYS A 195 14.77 11.67 8.62
CA LYS A 195 15.92 10.82 8.96
C LYS A 195 16.20 9.73 7.92
N ASN A 196 15.43 9.68 6.83
CA ASN A 196 15.53 8.66 5.77
C ASN A 196 15.50 7.22 6.32
N LEU A 197 14.55 6.96 7.21
CA LEU A 197 14.38 5.68 7.89
C LEU A 197 13.16 4.95 7.36
N GLU A 198 13.31 3.68 7.01
CA GLU A 198 12.16 2.83 6.72
C GLU A 198 11.34 2.55 7.98
N ILE A 199 10.02 2.56 7.85
CA ILE A 199 9.11 2.17 8.93
C ILE A 199 8.99 0.64 8.97
N HIS A 200 9.10 0.06 10.18
CA HIS A 200 8.98 -1.38 10.37
C HIS A 200 7.57 -1.87 9.97
N PRO A 201 7.42 -2.99 9.25
CA PRO A 201 6.13 -3.45 8.74
C PRO A 201 5.07 -3.73 9.79
N GLU A 202 5.46 -4.24 10.97
CA GLU A 202 4.52 -4.38 12.09
C GLU A 202 3.97 -3.02 12.52
N THR A 203 4.79 -1.99 12.46
CA THR A 203 4.35 -0.62 12.75
C THR A 203 3.44 -0.09 11.64
N LEU A 204 3.73 -0.36 10.36
CA LEU A 204 2.81 -0.02 9.26
C LEU A 204 1.43 -0.70 9.42
N ARG A 205 1.42 -1.96 9.87
CA ARG A 205 0.19 -2.68 10.23
C ARG A 205 -0.55 -1.97 11.36
N LEU A 206 0.18 -1.61 12.41
CA LEU A 206 -0.37 -0.90 13.56
C LEU A 206 -0.94 0.47 13.17
N LEU A 207 -0.24 1.24 12.34
CA LEU A 207 -0.69 2.52 11.81
C LEU A 207 -1.97 2.37 10.99
N SER A 208 -2.04 1.34 10.13
CA SER A 208 -3.24 1.06 9.34
C SER A 208 -4.44 0.74 10.23
N ASP A 209 -4.25 -0.07 11.28
CA ASP A 209 -5.29 -0.43 12.24
C ASP A 209 -5.78 0.78 13.05
N CYS A 210 -4.86 1.65 13.45
CA CYS A 210 -5.13 2.84 14.24
C CYS A 210 -5.49 4.07 13.39
N SER A 211 -5.44 3.98 12.06
CA SER A 211 -5.65 5.13 11.15
C SER A 211 -6.98 5.86 11.37
N LYS A 212 -8.03 5.15 11.81
CA LYS A 212 -9.34 5.75 12.11
C LYS A 212 -9.33 6.67 13.34
N LEU A 213 -8.35 6.54 14.23
CA LEU A 213 -8.21 7.41 15.40
C LEU A 213 -7.92 8.86 14.99
N ILE A 214 -7.28 9.06 13.84
CA ILE A 214 -6.95 10.37 13.27
C ILE A 214 -8.22 11.23 13.02
N ARG A 215 -9.35 10.60 12.71
CA ARG A 215 -10.62 11.30 12.48
C ARG A 215 -11.26 11.91 13.72
N LYS A 216 -10.87 11.48 14.91
CA LYS A 216 -11.36 12.09 16.14
C LYS A 216 -10.75 13.48 16.24
N LYS A 217 -11.57 14.50 16.51
CA LYS A 217 -11.19 15.95 16.60
C LYS A 217 -9.89 16.25 17.37
N GLN A 218 -9.48 15.36 18.26
CA GLN A 218 -8.29 15.48 19.09
C GLN A 218 -6.95 15.28 18.35
N VAL A 219 -6.94 14.68 17.16
CA VAL A 219 -5.71 14.32 16.44
C VAL A 219 -5.32 15.34 15.38
N ILE A 220 -6.27 16.13 14.88
CA ILE A 220 -5.98 17.27 14.01
C ILE A 220 -5.55 18.44 14.92
N SER A 221 -4.44 18.24 15.61
CA SER A 221 -3.83 19.28 16.43
C SER A 221 -2.98 20.21 15.58
N LYS A 222 -2.71 21.40 16.11
CA LYS A 222 -1.74 22.34 15.47
C LYS A 222 -0.39 21.65 15.19
N ARG A 223 0.04 20.73 16.10
CA ARG A 223 1.28 19.95 15.95
C ARG A 223 1.22 18.99 14.77
N SER A 224 0.16 18.18 14.65
CA SER A 224 0.02 17.24 13.52
C SER A 224 -0.01 17.96 12.17
N ASN A 225 -0.72 19.09 12.10
CA ASN A 225 -0.75 19.92 10.90
C ASN A 225 0.63 20.49 10.56
N LYS A 226 1.36 21.00 11.57
CA LYS A 226 2.72 21.50 11.38
C LYS A 226 3.65 20.41 10.83
N LEU A 227 3.68 19.23 11.46
CA LEU A 227 4.51 18.10 11.02
C LEU A 227 4.17 17.66 9.58
N PHE A 228 2.89 17.65 9.22
CA PHE A 228 2.46 17.30 7.88
C PHE A 228 2.88 18.37 6.85
N LEU A 229 2.74 19.65 7.18
CA LEU A 229 3.20 20.74 6.33
C LEU A 229 4.72 20.69 6.14
N GLU A 230 5.48 20.41 7.19
CA GLU A 230 6.94 20.23 7.11
C GLU A 230 7.32 19.08 6.15
N ILE A 231 6.56 17.97 6.13
CA ILE A 231 6.78 16.90 5.15
C ILE A 231 6.60 17.41 3.73
N ILE A 232 5.52 18.13 3.45
CA ILE A 232 5.20 18.59 2.08
C ILE A 232 6.17 19.67 1.61
N SER A 233 6.56 20.59 2.50
CA SER A 233 7.44 21.73 2.18
C SER A 233 8.94 21.41 2.33
N SER A 234 9.28 20.16 2.64
CA SER A 234 10.67 19.75 2.89
C SER A 234 11.54 19.86 1.64
N ASP A 235 12.87 19.92 1.86
CA ASP A 235 13.86 19.82 0.79
C ASP A 235 14.19 18.37 0.39
N LYS A 236 13.26 17.45 0.65
CA LYS A 236 13.28 16.05 0.22
C LYS A 236 11.99 15.72 -0.49
N ASN A 237 12.07 14.96 -1.59
CA ASN A 237 10.89 14.57 -2.34
C ASN A 237 9.88 13.81 -1.45
N PRO A 238 8.68 14.37 -1.18
CA PRO A 238 7.74 13.78 -0.23
C PRO A 238 6.90 12.63 -0.82
N ARG A 239 7.04 12.34 -2.11
CA ARG A 239 6.20 11.36 -2.83
C ARG A 239 6.15 10.00 -2.16
N GLN A 240 7.32 9.48 -1.75
CA GLN A 240 7.39 8.14 -1.16
C GLN A 240 6.67 8.06 0.19
N ILE A 241 6.82 9.07 1.03
CA ILE A 241 6.20 9.10 2.36
C ILE A 241 4.68 9.32 2.25
N LEU A 242 4.22 10.18 1.33
CA LEU A 242 2.80 10.40 1.06
C LEU A 242 2.12 9.13 0.55
N ARG A 243 2.77 8.37 -0.34
CA ARG A 243 2.29 7.04 -0.77
C ARG A 243 2.19 6.07 0.40
N LEU A 244 3.17 6.08 1.30
CA LEU A 244 3.15 5.21 2.48
C LEU A 244 2.03 5.59 3.44
N MET A 245 1.77 6.88 3.66
CA MET A 245 0.62 7.39 4.40
C MET A 245 -0.70 6.99 3.73
N ASN A 246 -0.77 7.02 2.39
CA ASN A 246 -1.94 6.56 1.65
C ASN A 246 -2.12 5.04 1.77
N ASP A 247 -1.05 4.26 1.64
CA ASP A 247 -1.08 2.79 1.76
C ASP A 247 -1.60 2.33 3.13
N THR A 248 -1.28 3.06 4.19
CA THR A 248 -1.75 2.80 5.56
C THR A 248 -3.11 3.44 5.90
N ASN A 249 -3.79 4.04 4.93
CA ASN A 249 -5.03 4.81 5.09
C ASN A 249 -4.93 6.04 6.03
N VAL A 250 -3.73 6.41 6.43
CA VAL A 250 -3.48 7.58 7.30
C VAL A 250 -3.80 8.86 6.55
N LEU A 251 -3.32 9.02 5.32
CA LEU A 251 -3.52 10.25 4.54
C LEU A 251 -5.01 10.58 4.33
N GLY A 252 -5.80 9.61 3.88
CA GLY A 252 -7.24 9.81 3.64
C GLY A 252 -8.07 9.97 4.93
N ASN A 253 -7.54 9.57 6.10
CA ASN A 253 -8.17 9.85 7.38
C ASN A 253 -7.71 11.20 7.97
N PHE A 254 -6.52 11.66 7.63
CA PHE A 254 -5.99 12.97 8.01
C PHE A 254 -6.59 14.09 7.15
N ILE A 255 -6.71 13.88 5.83
CA ILE A 255 -7.34 14.80 4.88
C ILE A 255 -8.57 14.11 4.29
N PRO A 256 -9.78 14.36 4.86
CA PRO A 256 -11.01 13.66 4.44
C PRO A 256 -11.37 13.86 2.97
N ASP A 257 -11.07 15.02 2.39
CA ASP A 257 -11.32 15.30 0.98
C ASP A 257 -10.40 14.51 0.07
N PHE A 258 -9.13 14.30 0.45
CA PHE A 258 -8.23 13.42 -0.27
C PHE A 258 -8.73 11.97 -0.33
N LYS A 259 -9.46 11.53 0.70
CA LYS A 259 -10.06 10.19 0.70
C LYS A 259 -11.05 9.96 -0.43
N LYS A 260 -11.72 11.01 -0.90
CA LYS A 260 -12.70 10.93 -1.99
C LYS A 260 -12.04 10.57 -3.31
N VAL A 261 -10.81 11.04 -3.52
CA VAL A 261 -10.05 10.86 -4.76
C VAL A 261 -9.15 9.62 -4.78
N ILE A 262 -9.00 8.92 -3.65
CA ILE A 262 -8.21 7.68 -3.59
C ILE A 262 -8.80 6.62 -4.53
N GLY A 263 -7.98 6.19 -5.51
CA GLY A 263 -8.37 5.21 -6.51
C GLY A 263 -9.48 5.71 -7.44
N LEU A 264 -9.72 7.03 -7.51
CA LEU A 264 -10.65 7.63 -8.47
C LEU A 264 -9.96 7.73 -9.82
N ILE A 265 -10.65 7.29 -10.86
CA ILE A 265 -10.27 7.49 -12.26
C ILE A 265 -11.20 8.51 -12.89
N GLN A 266 -10.63 9.37 -13.71
CA GLN A 266 -11.36 10.07 -14.76
C GLN A 266 -11.18 9.25 -16.04
N HIS A 267 -12.28 8.69 -16.55
CA HIS A 267 -12.28 7.95 -17.81
C HIS A 267 -12.25 8.94 -18.98
N ASP A 268 -11.07 9.48 -19.25
CA ASP A 268 -10.75 10.24 -20.44
C ASP A 268 -9.42 9.74 -21.03
N MET A 269 -9.12 10.08 -22.27
CA MET A 269 -7.93 9.61 -22.98
C MET A 269 -6.63 10.27 -22.52
N TYR A 270 -6.67 11.23 -21.61
CA TYR A 270 -5.51 12.05 -21.23
C TYR A 270 -4.84 11.62 -19.93
N HIS A 271 -5.52 10.84 -19.09
CA HIS A 271 -5.00 10.45 -17.78
C HIS A 271 -4.42 9.02 -17.83
N HIS A 272 -3.20 8.84 -17.31
CA HIS A 272 -2.53 7.54 -17.19
C HIS A 272 -2.61 6.95 -15.78
N TYR A 273 -2.98 7.75 -14.79
CA TYR A 273 -3.00 7.38 -13.37
C TYR A 273 -4.29 7.80 -12.69
N THR A 274 -4.59 7.19 -11.55
CA THR A 274 -5.65 7.66 -10.65
C THR A 274 -5.34 9.06 -10.11
N VAL A 275 -6.38 9.79 -9.70
CA VAL A 275 -6.26 11.18 -9.22
C VAL A 275 -5.29 11.32 -8.05
N ASP A 276 -5.33 10.39 -7.08
CA ASP A 276 -4.39 10.37 -5.94
C ASP A 276 -2.95 10.14 -6.39
N GLU A 277 -2.71 9.22 -7.31
CA GLU A 277 -1.37 8.95 -7.82
C GLU A 277 -0.84 10.12 -8.68
N HIS A 278 -1.70 10.73 -9.50
CA HIS A 278 -1.37 11.93 -10.26
C HIS A 278 -1.01 13.09 -9.34
N THR A 279 -1.73 13.26 -8.23
CA THR A 279 -1.39 14.27 -7.20
C THR A 279 0.01 14.03 -6.62
N PHE A 280 0.39 12.78 -6.35
CA PHE A 280 1.75 12.48 -5.86
C PHE A 280 2.83 12.75 -6.90
N PHE A 281 2.54 12.55 -8.19
CA PHE A 281 3.44 12.96 -9.27
C PHE A 281 3.57 14.47 -9.35
N ALA A 282 2.45 15.20 -9.30
CA ALA A 282 2.46 16.66 -9.34
C ALA A 282 3.29 17.27 -8.20
N ILE A 283 3.13 16.74 -6.98
CA ILE A 283 3.94 17.15 -5.82
C ILE A 283 5.44 16.83 -6.05
N SER A 284 5.75 15.66 -6.62
CA SER A 284 7.14 15.27 -6.94
C SER A 284 7.77 16.22 -7.96
N ASN A 285 7.03 16.54 -9.03
CA ASN A 285 7.51 17.44 -10.08
C ASN A 285 7.68 18.88 -9.56
N ALA A 286 6.74 19.36 -8.73
CA ALA A 286 6.86 20.67 -8.09
C ALA A 286 8.09 20.75 -7.17
N TYR A 287 8.44 19.65 -6.48
CA TYR A 287 9.68 19.54 -5.72
C TYR A 287 10.91 19.62 -6.61
N GLU A 288 10.92 18.94 -7.75
CA GLU A 288 12.04 18.94 -8.70
C GLU A 288 12.28 20.34 -9.26
N LEU A 289 11.21 21.04 -9.70
CA LEU A 289 11.25 22.43 -10.19
C LEU A 289 11.77 23.44 -9.15
N LYS A 290 11.53 23.19 -7.85
CA LYS A 290 12.08 24.05 -6.78
C LYS A 290 13.59 23.94 -6.65
N ASN A 291 14.18 22.83 -7.09
CA ASN A 291 15.60 22.53 -6.91
C ASN A 291 16.41 22.68 -8.22
N GLU A 292 15.75 23.06 -9.32
CA GLU A 292 16.37 23.58 -10.54
C GLU A 292 16.61 25.09 -10.41
#